data_403e59244fa75d2ba6835ab44bba6670
#
_entry.id   403e59244fa75d2ba6835ab44bba6670
#
_cell.length_a   1.000
_cell.length_b   1.000
_cell.length_c   1.000
_cell.angle_alpha   90.00
_cell.angle_beta   90.00
_cell.angle_gamma   90.00
#
_symmetry.space_group_name_H-M   'P 1'
#
loop_
_entity.id
_entity.type
_entity.pdbx_description
1 polymer ?
#
loop_
_entity_poly.entity_id
_entity_poly.type
_entity_poly.pdbx_seq_one_letter_code
_entity_poly.pdbx_strand_id
1 'polypeptide(L)'
;MSESAKPIGKYRLLRITDIQDGMVAWESVPFTDYPEDKASAFELSDGDLLFARTGATVGKSYLVKSAPKNTIFASYLIRIQYSQCVIPRYIKYFFESGYYWEQISSSSVGVGQPNVNGTSLGKLKIPLPPSSEQKRIVEEARKWMCIIDGLEFESDHLSKEIGAAKSKVLDLAIHGKLVPQYASEEPAINLLRHINPAFQPSDNLHYGERLPNGWTCGLFGDLNQHRNKSEDPLASPNEEYELYSVPFYETGMPEFLHGKEIGSTKQIVDKGDVLLCKINPHLNRSWVVSHYRPELKCIASSEWLIFANEAVLPDFARLFFISPQFKELMLSNVSGVGGSLMRARASAVNNYPIWIPPINEQKRIVKAVYQLYDAVDSLASNLD
;
A
#
# COMPACT_ATOMS: atom_id res chain seq x y z
N MET A 1 6.91 13.06 -35.00
CA MET A 1 5.84 14.08 -34.89
C MET A 1 5.55 14.30 -33.42
N SER A 2 5.76 15.47 -32.88
CA SER A 2 5.33 15.80 -31.52
C SER A 2 3.89 16.32 -31.59
N GLU A 3 2.94 15.43 -31.43
CA GLU A 3 1.54 15.80 -31.30
C GLU A 3 1.33 16.38 -29.91
N SER A 4 0.99 17.66 -29.82
CA SER A 4 0.70 18.30 -28.52
C SER A 4 -0.72 17.96 -28.08
N ALA A 5 -0.84 17.30 -26.94
CA ALA A 5 -2.12 17.06 -26.28
C ALA A 5 -2.71 18.41 -25.78
N LYS A 6 -3.99 18.66 -26.04
CA LYS A 6 -4.72 19.88 -25.67
C LYS A 6 -6.01 19.48 -24.94
N PRO A 7 -6.58 20.36 -24.10
CA PRO A 7 -7.87 20.10 -23.47
C PRO A 7 -9.06 20.12 -24.46
N ILE A 8 -8.92 20.82 -25.58
CA ILE A 8 -9.95 20.97 -26.63
C ILE A 8 -9.26 20.89 -27.99
N GLY A 9 -9.86 20.22 -28.98
CA GLY A 9 -9.36 20.10 -30.34
C GLY A 9 -10.32 19.36 -31.26
N LYS A 10 -9.95 19.19 -32.54
CA LYS A 10 -10.78 18.53 -33.54
C LYS A 10 -10.82 17.01 -33.36
N TYR A 11 -9.71 16.42 -32.96
CA TYR A 11 -9.56 14.96 -32.82
C TYR A 11 -9.18 14.61 -31.37
N ARG A 12 -9.75 13.52 -30.83
CA ARG A 12 -9.23 12.88 -29.62
C ARG A 12 -7.91 12.17 -29.96
N LEU A 13 -6.89 12.32 -29.14
CA LEU A 13 -5.57 11.74 -29.33
C LEU A 13 -5.32 10.64 -28.29
N LEU A 14 -5.56 9.38 -28.67
CA LEU A 14 -5.28 8.24 -27.81
C LEU A 14 -3.77 8.05 -27.66
N ARG A 15 -3.28 8.16 -26.45
CA ARG A 15 -1.87 7.91 -26.08
C ARG A 15 -1.73 6.60 -25.33
N ILE A 16 -0.50 6.12 -25.24
CA ILE A 16 -0.16 4.92 -24.47
C ILE A 16 -0.54 5.05 -22.98
N THR A 17 -0.43 6.27 -22.44
CA THR A 17 -0.76 6.58 -21.04
C THR A 17 -2.25 6.60 -20.74
N ASP A 18 -3.08 6.70 -21.78
CA ASP A 18 -4.54 6.72 -21.63
C ASP A 18 -5.13 5.29 -21.58
N ILE A 19 -4.28 4.27 -21.86
CA ILE A 19 -4.65 2.86 -21.81
C ILE A 19 -4.22 2.31 -20.44
N GLN A 20 -5.19 2.08 -19.55
CA GLN A 20 -4.98 1.55 -18.21
C GLN A 20 -5.74 0.24 -18.06
N ASP A 21 -5.06 -0.81 -17.61
CA ASP A 21 -5.63 -2.15 -17.40
C ASP A 21 -6.48 -2.69 -18.56
N GLY A 22 -6.00 -2.44 -19.80
CA GLY A 22 -6.68 -2.84 -21.02
C GLY A 22 -7.97 -2.06 -21.35
N MET A 23 -8.21 -0.94 -20.66
CA MET A 23 -9.36 -0.05 -20.85
C MET A 23 -8.93 1.38 -21.17
N VAL A 24 -9.84 2.17 -21.71
CA VAL A 24 -9.67 3.59 -21.98
C VAL A 24 -10.88 4.34 -21.44
N ALA A 25 -10.64 5.31 -20.54
CA ALA A 25 -11.65 6.29 -20.12
C ALA A 25 -11.73 7.41 -21.19
N TRP A 26 -12.57 7.22 -22.18
CA TRP A 26 -12.63 8.11 -23.35
C TRP A 26 -12.88 9.58 -23.01
N GLU A 27 -13.55 9.88 -21.91
CA GLU A 27 -13.81 11.24 -21.43
C GLU A 27 -12.54 11.99 -21.06
N SER A 28 -11.52 11.26 -20.57
CA SER A 28 -10.24 11.82 -20.13
C SER A 28 -9.18 11.89 -21.23
N VAL A 29 -9.46 11.28 -22.40
CA VAL A 29 -8.53 11.31 -23.54
C VAL A 29 -8.41 12.72 -24.09
N PRO A 30 -7.20 13.31 -24.16
CA PRO A 30 -7.01 14.67 -24.64
C PRO A 30 -7.28 14.82 -26.14
N PHE A 31 -7.32 16.06 -26.58
CA PHE A 31 -7.54 16.42 -27.98
C PHE A 31 -6.24 16.89 -28.66
N THR A 32 -6.30 16.95 -29.98
CA THR A 32 -5.26 17.57 -30.82
C THR A 32 -5.88 18.19 -32.09
N ASP A 33 -5.16 19.13 -32.67
CA ASP A 33 -5.49 19.68 -34.01
C ASP A 33 -4.56 19.03 -35.04
N TYR A 34 -4.93 17.89 -35.52
CA TYR A 34 -4.18 17.17 -36.55
C TYR A 34 -4.73 17.51 -37.96
N PRO A 35 -3.86 17.63 -39.01
CA PRO A 35 -4.30 17.93 -40.37
C PRO A 35 -5.28 16.87 -40.87
N GLU A 36 -6.41 17.32 -41.40
CA GLU A 36 -7.52 16.47 -41.82
C GLU A 36 -7.16 15.47 -42.94
N ASP A 37 -6.34 15.92 -43.87
CA ASP A 37 -5.81 15.11 -44.98
C ASP A 37 -4.97 13.91 -44.49
N LYS A 38 -4.41 14.01 -43.29
CA LYS A 38 -3.59 12.95 -42.68
C LYS A 38 -4.30 12.20 -41.58
N ALA A 39 -5.35 12.75 -40.99
CA ALA A 39 -6.04 12.17 -39.85
C ALA A 39 -6.70 10.82 -40.18
N SER A 40 -7.23 10.66 -41.38
CA SER A 40 -7.91 9.44 -41.83
C SER A 40 -7.03 8.17 -41.73
N ALA A 41 -5.72 8.30 -41.91
CA ALA A 41 -4.77 7.20 -41.75
C ALA A 41 -4.61 6.71 -40.30
N PHE A 42 -4.94 7.55 -39.32
CA PHE A 42 -4.79 7.29 -37.90
C PHE A 42 -6.11 7.19 -37.15
N GLU A 43 -7.23 7.39 -37.82
CA GLU A 43 -8.56 7.31 -37.22
C GLU A 43 -8.85 5.89 -36.75
N LEU A 44 -9.37 5.77 -35.53
CA LEU A 44 -9.65 4.49 -34.87
C LEU A 44 -11.06 4.02 -35.16
N SER A 45 -11.18 2.72 -35.36
CA SER A 45 -12.43 1.98 -35.46
C SER A 45 -12.48 0.87 -34.44
N ASP A 46 -13.70 0.50 -34.04
CA ASP A 46 -13.89 -0.66 -33.18
C ASP A 46 -13.31 -1.91 -33.81
N GLY A 47 -12.55 -2.67 -33.03
CA GLY A 47 -11.83 -3.85 -33.51
C GLY A 47 -10.39 -3.57 -33.96
N ASP A 48 -9.96 -2.31 -34.08
CA ASP A 48 -8.55 -2.01 -34.29
C ASP A 48 -7.70 -2.54 -33.16
N LEU A 49 -6.58 -3.18 -33.48
CA LEU A 49 -5.63 -3.69 -32.50
C LEU A 49 -4.38 -2.80 -32.50
N LEU A 50 -4.15 -2.14 -31.36
CA LEU A 50 -3.02 -1.24 -31.16
C LEU A 50 -1.92 -1.92 -30.34
N PHE A 51 -0.68 -1.57 -30.61
CA PHE A 51 0.52 -2.08 -29.96
C PHE A 51 1.39 -0.93 -29.43
N ALA A 52 1.84 -1.03 -28.19
CA ALA A 52 2.72 -0.07 -27.56
C ALA A 52 4.18 -0.34 -27.91
N ARG A 53 4.82 0.54 -28.70
CA ARG A 53 6.17 0.33 -29.22
C ARG A 53 7.30 0.79 -28.31
N THR A 54 7.04 1.68 -27.34
CA THR A 54 8.07 2.34 -26.51
C THR A 54 7.62 2.50 -25.07
N GLY A 55 8.58 2.71 -24.16
CA GLY A 55 8.32 3.02 -22.74
C GLY A 55 8.09 1.78 -21.86
N ALA A 56 7.67 1.99 -20.63
CA ALA A 56 7.43 0.92 -19.64
C ALA A 56 6.32 -0.06 -20.05
N THR A 57 5.51 0.29 -21.04
CA THR A 57 4.38 -0.51 -21.56
C THR A 57 4.69 -1.20 -22.88
N VAL A 58 5.96 -1.20 -23.33
CA VAL A 58 6.38 -1.91 -24.55
C VAL A 58 5.88 -3.34 -24.52
N GLY A 59 5.31 -3.78 -25.65
CA GLY A 59 4.76 -5.11 -25.78
C GLY A 59 3.28 -5.23 -25.42
N LYS A 60 2.71 -4.28 -24.69
CA LYS A 60 1.27 -4.31 -24.40
C LYS A 60 0.44 -3.99 -25.64
N SER A 61 -0.69 -4.65 -25.77
CA SER A 61 -1.65 -4.46 -26.88
C SER A 61 -3.00 -4.00 -26.35
N TYR A 62 -3.73 -3.24 -27.17
CA TYR A 62 -5.08 -2.76 -26.87
C TYR A 62 -6.02 -3.02 -28.06
N LEU A 63 -7.12 -3.70 -27.80
CA LEU A 63 -8.19 -3.90 -28.76
C LEU A 63 -9.24 -2.79 -28.59
N VAL A 64 -9.37 -1.92 -29.58
CA VAL A 64 -10.24 -0.75 -29.54
C VAL A 64 -11.69 -1.17 -29.41
N LYS A 65 -12.39 -0.55 -28.45
CA LYS A 65 -13.82 -0.73 -28.21
C LYS A 65 -14.45 0.64 -27.97
N SER A 66 -15.59 0.87 -28.60
CA SER A 66 -16.45 2.05 -28.40
C SER A 66 -15.68 3.37 -28.51
N ALA A 67 -14.74 3.43 -29.48
CA ALA A 67 -14.00 4.67 -29.73
C ALA A 67 -14.97 5.79 -30.21
N PRO A 68 -14.94 6.97 -29.58
CA PRO A 68 -15.70 8.12 -30.09
C PRO A 68 -15.27 8.49 -31.53
N LYS A 69 -16.17 9.06 -32.30
CA LYS A 69 -15.84 9.59 -33.63
C LYS A 69 -14.69 10.61 -33.54
N ASN A 70 -13.91 10.74 -34.61
CA ASN A 70 -12.76 11.63 -34.69
C ASN A 70 -11.69 11.31 -33.61
N THR A 71 -11.45 10.04 -33.33
CA THR A 71 -10.37 9.61 -32.45
C THR A 71 -9.20 9.07 -33.30
N ILE A 72 -8.00 9.60 -33.08
CA ILE A 72 -6.76 9.15 -33.69
C ILE A 72 -5.79 8.64 -32.62
N PHE A 73 -4.81 7.82 -33.02
CA PHE A 73 -3.80 7.33 -32.09
C PHE A 73 -2.44 8.00 -32.27
N ALA A 74 -1.69 8.16 -31.18
CA ALA A 74 -0.38 8.79 -31.19
C ALA A 74 0.70 7.88 -31.80
N SER A 75 1.77 8.47 -32.30
CA SER A 75 2.87 7.82 -33.03
C SER A 75 3.63 6.72 -32.26
N TYR A 76 3.46 6.68 -30.92
CA TYR A 76 4.01 5.62 -30.06
C TYR A 76 3.17 4.33 -30.05
N LEU A 77 2.04 4.33 -30.73
CA LEU A 77 1.21 3.16 -30.98
C LEU A 77 1.36 2.70 -32.42
N ILE A 78 1.30 1.40 -32.64
CA ILE A 78 1.27 0.78 -33.96
C ILE A 78 -0.07 0.09 -34.13
N ARG A 79 -0.82 0.40 -35.19
CA ARG A 79 -2.01 -0.36 -35.56
C ARG A 79 -1.60 -1.62 -36.29
N ILE A 80 -2.07 -2.75 -35.80
CA ILE A 80 -1.84 -4.05 -36.42
C ILE A 80 -2.94 -4.29 -37.45
N GLN A 81 -2.54 -4.51 -38.68
CA GLN A 81 -3.43 -4.92 -39.78
C GLN A 81 -3.43 -6.45 -39.88
N TYR A 82 -4.59 -7.03 -39.90
CA TYR A 82 -4.76 -8.48 -40.02
C TYR A 82 -5.75 -8.82 -41.12
N SER A 83 -5.63 -10.03 -41.67
CA SER A 83 -6.52 -10.57 -42.72
C SER A 83 -7.93 -10.82 -42.15
N GLN A 84 -8.96 -10.78 -43.02
CA GLN A 84 -10.35 -11.05 -42.66
C GLN A 84 -10.59 -12.44 -42.06
N CYS A 85 -9.68 -13.39 -42.27
CA CYS A 85 -9.76 -14.72 -41.65
C CYS A 85 -9.24 -14.78 -40.21
N VAL A 86 -8.74 -13.67 -39.69
CA VAL A 86 -8.19 -13.56 -38.33
C VAL A 86 -9.16 -12.81 -37.44
N ILE A 87 -9.51 -13.39 -36.29
CA ILE A 87 -10.38 -12.76 -35.30
C ILE A 87 -9.54 -11.83 -34.40
N PRO A 88 -9.84 -10.53 -34.34
CA PRO A 88 -9.05 -9.55 -33.55
C PRO A 88 -8.84 -9.96 -32.09
N ARG A 89 -9.89 -10.49 -31.46
CA ARG A 89 -9.83 -10.96 -30.07
C ARG A 89 -8.90 -12.16 -29.88
N TYR A 90 -8.79 -13.04 -30.91
CA TYR A 90 -7.86 -14.16 -30.88
C TYR A 90 -6.41 -13.66 -30.86
N ILE A 91 -6.07 -12.70 -31.74
CA ILE A 91 -4.74 -12.07 -31.72
C ILE A 91 -4.48 -11.30 -30.44
N LYS A 92 -5.49 -10.66 -29.87
CA LYS A 92 -5.36 -9.99 -28.58
C LYS A 92 -4.95 -10.97 -27.48
N TYR A 93 -5.58 -12.16 -27.40
CA TYR A 93 -5.19 -13.20 -26.44
C TYR A 93 -3.79 -13.77 -26.72
N PHE A 94 -3.38 -13.87 -27.98
CA PHE A 94 -2.00 -14.23 -28.29
C PHE A 94 -1.01 -13.22 -27.70
N PHE A 95 -1.28 -11.91 -27.80
CA PHE A 95 -0.44 -10.85 -27.21
C PHE A 95 -0.45 -10.81 -25.68
N GLU A 96 -1.31 -11.55 -25.03
CA GLU A 96 -1.37 -11.73 -23.57
C GLU A 96 -0.69 -13.04 -23.13
N SER A 97 -0.37 -13.93 -24.06
CA SER A 97 0.17 -15.26 -23.77
C SER A 97 1.65 -15.24 -23.39
N GLY A 98 2.08 -16.21 -22.58
CA GLY A 98 3.50 -16.44 -22.27
C GLY A 98 4.35 -16.65 -23.52
N TYR A 99 3.82 -17.38 -24.51
CA TYR A 99 4.51 -17.64 -25.79
C TYR A 99 4.85 -16.36 -26.59
N TYR A 100 3.95 -15.36 -26.54
CA TYR A 100 4.24 -14.04 -27.10
C TYR A 100 5.36 -13.34 -26.33
N TRP A 101 5.29 -13.32 -24.99
CA TRP A 101 6.27 -12.63 -24.14
C TRP A 101 7.67 -13.25 -24.22
N GLU A 102 7.77 -14.56 -24.39
CA GLU A 102 9.04 -15.25 -24.66
C GLU A 102 9.69 -14.75 -25.96
N GLN A 103 8.90 -14.57 -27.02
CA GLN A 103 9.40 -14.06 -28.31
C GLN A 103 9.86 -12.60 -28.23
N ILE A 104 9.12 -11.75 -27.48
CA ILE A 104 9.50 -10.35 -27.30
C ILE A 104 10.74 -10.22 -26.43
N SER A 105 10.82 -10.95 -25.31
CA SER A 105 11.97 -10.92 -24.40
C SER A 105 13.25 -11.39 -25.08
N SER A 106 13.19 -12.44 -25.89
CA SER A 106 14.33 -12.95 -26.64
C SER A 106 14.80 -11.99 -27.76
N SER A 107 13.91 -11.13 -28.24
CA SER A 107 14.22 -10.13 -29.28
C SER A 107 14.80 -8.83 -28.72
N SER A 108 14.81 -8.66 -27.40
CA SER A 108 15.19 -7.43 -26.68
C SER A 108 16.63 -7.48 -26.14
N VAL A 109 17.57 -8.06 -26.86
CA VAL A 109 18.99 -8.10 -26.47
C VAL A 109 19.63 -6.72 -26.68
N GLY A 110 19.82 -5.95 -25.61
CA GLY A 110 20.57 -4.67 -25.62
C GLY A 110 20.39 -3.91 -24.31
N VAL A 111 21.47 -3.27 -23.85
CA VAL A 111 21.48 -2.35 -22.69
C VAL A 111 20.77 -1.06 -23.11
N GLY A 112 19.45 -0.98 -22.93
CA GLY A 112 18.65 0.18 -23.29
C GLY A 112 17.16 -0.12 -23.16
N GLN A 113 16.33 0.92 -23.17
CA GLN A 113 14.87 0.79 -23.13
C GLN A 113 14.38 -0.12 -24.26
N PRO A 114 13.63 -1.20 -24.00
CA PRO A 114 13.15 -2.09 -25.05
C PRO A 114 12.29 -1.28 -26.04
N ASN A 115 12.63 -1.36 -27.32
CA ASN A 115 11.88 -0.72 -28.40
C ASN A 115 11.50 -1.79 -29.43
N VAL A 116 10.21 -2.05 -29.57
CA VAL A 116 9.68 -2.98 -30.54
C VAL A 116 9.13 -2.21 -31.74
N ASN A 117 9.66 -2.45 -32.91
CA ASN A 117 9.21 -1.80 -34.13
C ASN A 117 8.37 -2.76 -35.01
N GLY A 118 7.73 -2.23 -36.05
CA GLY A 118 6.88 -3.01 -36.94
C GLY A 118 7.60 -4.18 -37.60
N THR A 119 8.91 -4.07 -37.87
CA THR A 119 9.72 -5.14 -38.43
C THR A 119 9.89 -6.31 -37.43
N SER A 120 10.10 -6.01 -36.16
CA SER A 120 10.17 -7.03 -35.11
C SER A 120 8.82 -7.71 -34.89
N LEU A 121 7.74 -6.93 -34.90
CA LEU A 121 6.37 -7.48 -34.82
C LEU A 121 6.06 -8.41 -35.98
N GLY A 122 6.49 -8.05 -37.20
CA GLY A 122 6.28 -8.87 -38.41
C GLY A 122 7.01 -10.21 -38.40
N LYS A 123 7.95 -10.44 -37.47
CA LYS A 123 8.67 -11.71 -37.32
C LYS A 123 8.05 -12.63 -36.25
N LEU A 124 7.05 -12.17 -35.51
CA LEU A 124 6.39 -12.99 -34.51
C LEU A 124 5.71 -14.21 -35.14
N LYS A 125 5.89 -15.33 -34.51
CA LYS A 125 5.23 -16.60 -34.92
C LYS A 125 3.90 -16.70 -34.16
N ILE A 126 2.81 -16.63 -34.88
CA ILE A 126 1.45 -16.70 -34.33
C ILE A 126 0.83 -18.02 -34.77
N PRO A 127 0.44 -18.91 -33.83
CA PRO A 127 -0.40 -20.07 -34.17
C PRO A 127 -1.72 -19.58 -34.76
N LEU A 128 -2.07 -20.01 -35.95
CA LEU A 128 -3.27 -19.54 -36.62
C LEU A 128 -4.18 -20.74 -37.02
N PRO A 129 -5.12 -21.13 -36.13
CA PRO A 129 -6.08 -22.16 -36.44
C PRO A 129 -7.19 -21.66 -37.38
N PRO A 130 -8.01 -22.55 -37.94
CA PRO A 130 -9.18 -22.16 -38.74
C PRO A 130 -10.10 -21.19 -37.98
N SER A 131 -10.81 -20.30 -38.71
CA SER A 131 -11.65 -19.26 -38.11
C SER A 131 -12.72 -19.79 -37.14
N SER A 132 -13.27 -20.98 -37.43
CA SER A 132 -14.21 -21.65 -36.52
C SER A 132 -13.58 -22.07 -35.18
N GLU A 133 -12.31 -22.45 -35.19
CA GLU A 133 -11.54 -22.81 -34.02
C GLU A 133 -11.13 -21.56 -33.25
N GLN A 134 -10.68 -20.50 -33.95
CA GLN A 134 -10.42 -19.19 -33.30
C GLN A 134 -11.65 -18.70 -32.53
N LYS A 135 -12.87 -18.84 -33.10
CA LYS A 135 -14.12 -18.48 -32.38
C LYS A 135 -14.30 -19.28 -31.12
N ARG A 136 -14.13 -20.59 -31.16
CA ARG A 136 -14.26 -21.46 -29.95
C ARG A 136 -13.24 -21.10 -28.89
N ILE A 137 -11.97 -20.84 -29.29
CA ILE A 137 -10.92 -20.42 -28.36
C ILE A 137 -11.28 -19.09 -27.71
N VAL A 138 -11.75 -18.10 -28.49
CA VAL A 138 -12.15 -16.80 -27.95
C VAL A 138 -13.33 -16.91 -26.99
N GLU A 139 -14.33 -17.73 -27.32
CA GLU A 139 -15.50 -17.96 -26.45
C GLU A 139 -15.10 -18.62 -25.14
N GLU A 140 -14.27 -19.66 -25.22
CA GLU A 140 -13.80 -20.37 -24.02
C GLU A 140 -12.89 -19.51 -23.15
N ALA A 141 -11.89 -18.84 -23.74
CA ALA A 141 -11.01 -17.92 -23.03
C ALA A 141 -11.81 -16.78 -22.35
N ARG A 142 -12.87 -16.26 -23.00
CA ARG A 142 -13.72 -15.25 -22.41
C ARG A 142 -14.46 -15.74 -21.18
N LYS A 143 -14.93 -16.99 -21.17
CA LYS A 143 -15.58 -17.59 -20.00
C LYS A 143 -14.62 -17.65 -18.81
N TRP A 144 -13.40 -18.18 -19.07
CA TRP A 144 -12.38 -18.27 -18.02
C TRP A 144 -11.93 -16.92 -17.50
N MET A 145 -11.70 -15.94 -18.39
CA MET A 145 -11.35 -14.57 -17.96
C MET A 145 -12.46 -13.95 -17.10
N CYS A 146 -13.72 -14.13 -17.47
CA CYS A 146 -14.84 -13.63 -16.66
C CYS A 146 -14.90 -14.28 -15.27
N ILE A 147 -14.54 -15.55 -15.15
CA ILE A 147 -14.46 -16.25 -13.84
C ILE A 147 -13.28 -15.70 -13.05
N ILE A 148 -12.11 -15.52 -13.66
CA ILE A 148 -10.92 -14.97 -13.01
C ILE A 148 -11.18 -13.55 -12.52
N ASP A 149 -11.70 -12.68 -13.38
CA ASP A 149 -12.07 -11.30 -13.01
C ASP A 149 -13.06 -11.27 -11.83
N GLY A 150 -14.02 -12.21 -11.82
CA GLY A 150 -14.96 -12.38 -10.72
C GLY A 150 -14.28 -12.78 -9.41
N LEU A 151 -13.37 -13.76 -9.45
CA LEU A 151 -12.63 -14.22 -8.28
C LEU A 151 -11.69 -13.12 -7.74
N GLU A 152 -11.01 -12.39 -8.61
CA GLU A 152 -10.16 -11.26 -8.21
C GLU A 152 -11.00 -10.16 -7.52
N PHE A 153 -12.17 -9.84 -8.09
CA PHE A 153 -13.09 -8.86 -7.49
C PHE A 153 -13.57 -9.30 -6.10
N GLU A 154 -13.98 -10.56 -5.94
CA GLU A 154 -14.43 -11.09 -4.65
C GLU A 154 -13.30 -11.13 -3.62
N SER A 155 -12.08 -11.50 -4.03
CA SER A 155 -10.89 -11.49 -3.17
C SER A 155 -10.54 -10.08 -2.68
N ASP A 156 -10.55 -9.10 -3.58
CA ASP A 156 -10.34 -7.69 -3.24
C ASP A 156 -11.42 -7.14 -2.30
N HIS A 157 -12.67 -7.53 -2.55
CA HIS A 157 -13.80 -7.15 -1.70
C HIS A 157 -13.65 -7.73 -0.30
N LEU A 158 -13.35 -9.03 -0.20
CA LEU A 158 -13.13 -9.72 1.08
C LEU A 158 -11.98 -9.07 1.87
N SER A 159 -10.87 -8.76 1.23
CA SER A 159 -9.73 -8.08 1.88
C SER A 159 -10.11 -6.73 2.47
N LYS A 160 -10.96 -5.96 1.78
CA LYS A 160 -11.49 -4.68 2.28
C LYS A 160 -12.41 -4.87 3.48
N GLU A 161 -13.31 -5.84 3.44
CA GLU A 161 -14.23 -6.14 4.54
C GLU A 161 -13.47 -6.62 5.79
N ILE A 162 -12.44 -7.45 5.64
CA ILE A 162 -11.54 -7.86 6.71
C ILE A 162 -10.86 -6.64 7.34
N GLY A 163 -10.31 -5.76 6.51
CA GLY A 163 -9.70 -4.52 6.98
C GLY A 163 -10.68 -3.63 7.75
N ALA A 164 -11.91 -3.50 7.25
CA ALA A 164 -12.98 -2.73 7.90
C ALA A 164 -13.39 -3.37 9.24
N ALA A 165 -13.52 -4.68 9.30
CA ALA A 165 -13.83 -5.41 10.54
C ALA A 165 -12.73 -5.22 11.59
N LYS A 166 -11.46 -5.40 11.23
CA LYS A 166 -10.33 -5.17 12.13
C LYS A 166 -10.28 -3.71 12.63
N SER A 167 -10.53 -2.74 11.75
CA SER A 167 -10.61 -1.33 12.11
C SER A 167 -11.75 -1.07 13.09
N LYS A 168 -12.91 -1.71 12.90
CA LYS A 168 -14.05 -1.57 13.82
C LYS A 168 -13.77 -2.18 15.18
N VAL A 169 -13.09 -3.31 15.25
CA VAL A 169 -12.65 -3.92 16.51
C VAL A 169 -11.74 -2.96 17.28
N LEU A 170 -10.76 -2.33 16.62
CA LEU A 170 -9.91 -1.32 17.25
C LEU A 170 -10.69 -0.10 17.71
N ASP A 171 -11.61 0.40 16.91
CA ASP A 171 -12.47 1.52 17.28
C ASP A 171 -13.24 1.23 18.58
N LEU A 172 -13.87 0.04 18.67
CA LEU A 172 -14.56 -0.39 19.89
C LEU A 172 -13.60 -0.54 21.09
N ALA A 173 -12.40 -1.04 20.85
CA ALA A 173 -11.38 -1.25 21.86
C ALA A 173 -10.93 0.06 22.54
N ILE A 174 -10.55 1.05 21.71
CA ILE A 174 -10.03 2.32 22.23
C ILE A 174 -11.11 3.25 22.80
N HIS A 175 -12.38 2.94 22.55
CA HIS A 175 -13.52 3.67 23.16
C HIS A 175 -14.15 2.92 24.36
N GLY A 176 -13.50 1.85 24.86
CA GLY A 176 -13.98 1.07 26.01
C GLY A 176 -15.32 0.36 25.75
N LYS A 177 -15.63 0.06 24.49
CA LYS A 177 -16.88 -0.59 24.06
C LYS A 177 -16.70 -2.09 23.71
N LEU A 178 -15.45 -2.59 23.75
CA LEU A 178 -15.13 -3.96 23.33
C LEU A 178 -15.29 -4.99 24.45
N VAL A 179 -14.96 -4.60 25.69
CA VAL A 179 -14.96 -5.51 26.84
C VAL A 179 -15.74 -4.90 28.01
N PRO A 180 -16.25 -5.73 28.96
CA PRO A 180 -16.91 -5.21 30.15
C PRO A 180 -15.96 -4.35 31.00
N GLN A 181 -16.50 -3.28 31.57
CA GLN A 181 -15.84 -2.41 32.54
C GLN A 181 -16.28 -2.79 33.94
N TYR A 182 -15.33 -2.84 34.88
CA TYR A 182 -15.63 -3.18 36.27
C TYR A 182 -15.32 -1.99 37.19
N ALA A 183 -16.33 -1.50 37.87
CA ALA A 183 -16.22 -0.36 38.83
C ALA A 183 -15.27 -0.66 40.00
N SER A 184 -14.97 -1.93 40.27
CA SER A 184 -14.03 -2.35 41.34
C SER A 184 -12.56 -2.26 40.92
N GLU A 185 -12.27 -2.02 39.64
CA GLU A 185 -10.89 -1.88 39.16
C GLU A 185 -10.33 -0.51 39.50
N GLU A 186 -9.05 -0.48 39.85
CA GLU A 186 -8.36 0.76 40.17
C GLU A 186 -8.33 1.68 38.93
N PRO A 187 -8.81 2.93 39.04
CA PRO A 187 -8.75 3.89 37.95
C PRO A 187 -7.32 4.11 37.44
N ALA A 188 -7.14 4.24 36.14
CA ALA A 188 -5.82 4.39 35.50
C ALA A 188 -5.03 5.59 36.05
N ILE A 189 -5.71 6.66 36.46
CA ILE A 189 -5.10 7.86 37.03
C ILE A 189 -4.30 7.56 38.29
N ASN A 190 -4.75 6.59 39.12
CA ASN A 190 -4.06 6.26 40.36
C ASN A 190 -2.69 5.63 40.08
N LEU A 191 -2.63 4.68 39.17
CA LEU A 191 -1.38 4.05 38.74
C LEU A 191 -0.43 5.08 38.12
N LEU A 192 -0.94 5.95 37.26
CA LEU A 192 -0.13 6.99 36.61
C LEU A 192 0.45 7.97 37.65
N ARG A 193 -0.33 8.35 38.65
CA ARG A 193 0.14 9.23 39.77
C ARG A 193 1.08 8.51 40.73
N HIS A 194 0.96 7.21 40.88
CA HIS A 194 1.92 6.41 41.63
C HIS A 194 3.30 6.44 40.99
N ILE A 195 3.32 6.31 39.64
CA ILE A 195 4.55 6.34 38.85
C ILE A 195 5.11 7.76 38.72
N ASN A 196 4.24 8.72 38.42
CA ASN A 196 4.58 10.14 38.31
C ASN A 196 3.60 11.00 39.15
N PRO A 197 3.95 11.35 40.41
CA PRO A 197 3.08 12.13 41.26
C PRO A 197 2.66 13.51 40.70
N ALA A 198 3.44 14.05 39.76
CA ALA A 198 3.14 15.30 39.09
C ALA A 198 2.20 15.15 37.87
N PHE A 199 1.80 13.92 37.51
CA PHE A 199 0.94 13.66 36.35
C PHE A 199 -0.40 14.39 36.48
N GLN A 200 -0.74 15.15 35.44
CA GLN A 200 -2.05 15.81 35.29
C GLN A 200 -2.74 15.23 34.06
N PRO A 201 -4.00 14.78 34.17
CA PRO A 201 -4.77 14.34 33.04
C PRO A 201 -5.00 15.51 32.07
N SER A 202 -5.03 15.19 30.80
CA SER A 202 -5.35 16.14 29.74
C SER A 202 -6.87 16.23 29.52
N ASP A 203 -7.39 17.45 29.42
CA ASP A 203 -8.77 17.71 29.00
C ASP A 203 -8.93 17.69 27.47
N ASN A 204 -7.84 17.49 26.73
CA ASN A 204 -7.85 17.40 25.27
C ASN A 204 -8.43 16.05 24.82
N LEU A 205 -9.74 15.95 24.85
CA LEU A 205 -10.50 14.81 24.38
C LEU A 205 -10.76 14.96 22.85
N HIS A 206 -9.71 14.86 22.05
CA HIS A 206 -9.76 15.10 20.61
C HIS A 206 -10.83 14.27 19.87
N TYR A 207 -11.29 13.20 20.48
CA TYR A 207 -12.26 12.27 19.91
C TYR A 207 -13.73 12.60 20.21
N GLY A 208 -14.01 13.74 20.86
CA GLY A 208 -15.36 14.27 21.08
C GLY A 208 -16.27 13.47 22.02
N GLU A 209 -15.79 12.36 22.58
CA GLU A 209 -16.56 11.50 23.48
C GLU A 209 -16.11 11.64 24.93
N ARG A 210 -17.01 11.28 25.86
CA ARG A 210 -16.65 11.13 27.27
C ARG A 210 -15.75 9.91 27.46
N LEU A 211 -14.70 10.06 28.28
CA LEU A 211 -13.89 8.93 28.70
C LEU A 211 -14.77 7.88 29.42
N PRO A 212 -14.55 6.58 29.16
CA PRO A 212 -15.17 5.52 29.94
C PRO A 212 -14.78 5.59 31.42
N ASN A 213 -15.58 4.95 32.30
CA ASN A 213 -15.32 4.96 33.72
C ASN A 213 -13.95 4.34 34.05
N GLY A 214 -13.18 4.99 34.92
CA GLY A 214 -11.85 4.53 35.32
C GLY A 214 -10.73 4.84 34.33
N TRP A 215 -11.08 5.32 33.13
CA TRP A 215 -10.09 5.74 32.13
C TRP A 215 -9.56 7.15 32.43
N THR A 216 -8.36 7.42 31.90
CA THR A 216 -7.79 8.77 31.94
C THR A 216 -7.16 9.11 30.59
N CYS A 217 -7.03 10.39 30.30
CA CYS A 217 -6.35 10.89 29.13
C CYS A 217 -5.02 11.52 29.52
N GLY A 218 -3.96 11.19 28.81
CA GLY A 218 -2.67 11.89 28.90
C GLY A 218 -2.13 12.22 27.52
N LEU A 219 -1.22 13.17 27.41
CA LEU A 219 -0.55 13.46 26.16
C LEU A 219 0.62 12.49 25.95
N PHE A 220 0.88 12.13 24.69
CA PHE A 220 1.99 11.22 24.34
C PHE A 220 3.30 11.62 25.01
N GLY A 221 3.68 12.90 24.92
CA GLY A 221 4.93 13.40 25.48
C GLY A 221 4.98 13.35 26.99
N ASP A 222 3.86 13.63 27.70
CA ASP A 222 3.78 13.63 29.16
C ASP A 222 3.78 12.19 29.73
N LEU A 223 3.23 11.26 28.97
CA LEU A 223 3.19 9.85 29.35
C LEU A 223 4.49 9.12 29.04
N ASN A 224 5.25 9.55 28.03
CA ASN A 224 6.41 8.84 27.54
C ASN A 224 7.57 8.89 28.53
N GLN A 225 7.97 7.74 29.04
CA GLN A 225 9.10 7.55 29.97
C GLN A 225 10.39 7.13 29.28
N HIS A 226 10.34 6.90 27.95
CA HIS A 226 11.54 6.50 27.22
C HIS A 226 12.62 7.58 27.32
N ARG A 227 13.84 7.16 27.69
CA ARG A 227 15.01 8.04 27.73
C ARG A 227 15.77 7.93 26.42
N ASN A 228 15.73 8.99 25.63
CA ASN A 228 16.44 9.06 24.37
C ASN A 228 17.95 8.86 24.58
N LYS A 229 18.45 7.69 24.16
CA LYS A 229 19.86 7.34 24.08
C LYS A 229 20.16 6.92 22.67
N SER A 230 21.35 7.25 22.19
CA SER A 230 21.81 6.90 20.84
C SER A 230 23.02 6.01 20.92
N GLU A 231 23.15 5.13 19.96
CA GLU A 231 24.30 4.26 19.72
C GLU A 231 24.85 4.57 18.31
N ASP A 232 26.16 4.66 18.21
CA ASP A 232 26.82 4.65 16.91
C ASP A 232 27.45 3.26 16.67
N PRO A 233 26.77 2.40 15.89
CA PRO A 233 27.26 1.04 15.66
C PRO A 233 28.60 0.97 14.94
N LEU A 234 28.98 2.01 14.17
CA LEU A 234 30.28 2.08 13.51
C LEU A 234 31.44 2.22 14.50
N ALA A 235 31.18 2.75 15.70
CA ALA A 235 32.19 2.82 16.76
C ALA A 235 32.56 1.41 17.31
N SER A 236 31.66 0.41 17.15
CA SER A 236 31.85 -0.98 17.55
C SER A 236 31.57 -1.92 16.37
N PRO A 237 32.42 -1.93 15.32
CA PRO A 237 32.11 -2.55 14.02
C PRO A 237 31.90 -4.06 14.06
N ASN A 238 32.44 -4.75 15.08
CA ASN A 238 32.34 -6.19 15.25
C ASN A 238 31.26 -6.62 16.25
N GLU A 239 30.64 -5.69 16.97
CA GLU A 239 29.51 -5.97 17.86
C GLU A 239 28.26 -6.28 17.03
N GLU A 240 27.51 -7.31 17.41
CA GLU A 240 26.24 -7.66 16.78
C GLU A 240 25.09 -6.94 17.50
N TYR A 241 24.13 -6.47 16.73
CA TYR A 241 22.97 -5.71 17.19
C TYR A 241 21.66 -6.34 16.74
N GLU A 242 20.63 -6.23 17.57
CA GLU A 242 19.24 -6.49 17.20
C GLU A 242 18.61 -5.16 16.73
N LEU A 243 18.47 -5.00 15.41
CA LEU A 243 18.03 -3.75 14.76
C LEU A 243 16.58 -3.80 14.33
N TYR A 244 15.77 -2.90 14.89
CA TYR A 244 14.38 -2.63 14.45
C TYR A 244 14.39 -1.57 13.35
N SER A 245 14.58 -2.00 12.11
CA SER A 245 14.55 -1.11 10.95
C SER A 245 13.15 -1.02 10.35
N VAL A 246 12.84 0.12 9.70
CA VAL A 246 11.52 0.30 9.08
C VAL A 246 11.27 -0.64 7.90
N PRO A 247 12.26 -0.95 7.03
CA PRO A 247 12.07 -1.91 5.94
C PRO A 247 11.72 -3.32 6.40
N PHE A 248 12.25 -3.76 7.55
CA PHE A 248 12.00 -5.11 8.07
C PHE A 248 10.72 -5.25 8.90
N TYR A 249 9.98 -4.17 9.11
CA TYR A 249 8.71 -4.20 9.84
C TYR A 249 7.75 -5.28 9.32
N GLU A 250 7.61 -5.41 8.00
CA GLU A 250 6.68 -6.34 7.36
C GLU A 250 7.06 -7.83 7.60
N THR A 251 8.32 -8.12 7.95
CA THR A 251 8.75 -9.49 8.29
C THR A 251 8.33 -9.91 9.68
N GLY A 252 7.96 -8.95 10.56
CA GLY A 252 7.69 -9.18 11.97
C GLY A 252 8.92 -9.50 12.82
N MET A 253 10.12 -9.52 12.23
CA MET A 253 11.39 -9.87 12.90
C MET A 253 12.41 -8.75 12.72
N PRO A 254 13.22 -8.44 13.78
CA PRO A 254 14.33 -7.51 13.66
C PRO A 254 15.46 -8.09 12.80
N GLU A 255 16.35 -7.22 12.34
CA GLU A 255 17.59 -7.62 11.67
C GLU A 255 18.67 -7.90 12.74
N PHE A 256 19.54 -8.87 12.45
CA PHE A 256 20.73 -9.15 13.25
C PHE A 256 21.96 -8.80 12.41
N LEU A 257 22.63 -7.70 12.74
CA LEU A 257 23.68 -7.11 11.92
C LEU A 257 24.88 -6.70 12.77
N HIS A 258 26.08 -6.81 12.21
CA HIS A 258 27.26 -6.23 12.82
C HIS A 258 27.32 -4.72 12.65
N GLY A 259 27.96 -4.02 13.61
CA GLY A 259 28.05 -2.56 13.59
C GLY A 259 28.58 -1.97 12.30
N LYS A 260 29.54 -2.64 11.64
CA LYS A 260 30.07 -2.23 10.32
C LYS A 260 29.06 -2.20 9.18
N GLU A 261 27.93 -2.93 9.34
CA GLU A 261 26.87 -3.04 8.34
C GLU A 261 25.78 -1.97 8.55
N ILE A 262 25.86 -1.22 9.67
CA ILE A 262 24.85 -0.23 10.08
C ILE A 262 25.40 1.17 9.85
N GLY A 263 25.01 1.80 8.75
CA GLY A 263 25.60 3.04 8.24
C GLY A 263 25.20 4.33 8.96
N SER A 264 24.48 4.29 10.11
CA SER A 264 24.03 5.52 10.81
C SER A 264 23.71 5.25 12.27
N THR A 265 23.83 6.31 13.09
CA THR A 265 23.42 6.31 14.50
C THR A 265 21.99 5.83 14.66
N LYS A 266 21.73 5.02 15.67
CA LYS A 266 20.44 4.44 16.02
C LYS A 266 20.01 4.85 17.43
N GLN A 267 18.74 4.67 17.73
CA GLN A 267 18.19 4.85 19.07
C GLN A 267 18.31 3.54 19.84
N ILE A 268 18.73 3.59 21.10
CA ILE A 268 18.72 2.42 21.99
C ILE A 268 17.28 2.19 22.43
N VAL A 269 16.83 0.95 22.39
CA VAL A 269 15.51 0.53 22.81
C VAL A 269 15.58 -0.66 23.76
N ASP A 270 14.60 -0.75 24.63
CA ASP A 270 14.49 -1.83 25.61
C ASP A 270 13.30 -2.74 25.29
N LYS A 271 13.30 -3.95 25.82
CA LYS A 271 12.16 -4.87 25.71
C LYS A 271 10.89 -4.22 26.24
N GLY A 272 9.82 -4.23 25.44
CA GLY A 272 8.54 -3.66 25.76
C GLY A 272 8.37 -2.20 25.30
N ASP A 273 9.43 -1.56 24.80
CA ASP A 273 9.28 -0.27 24.12
C ASP A 273 8.37 -0.42 22.89
N VAL A 274 7.54 0.59 22.66
CA VAL A 274 6.63 0.62 21.52
C VAL A 274 7.12 1.62 20.49
N LEU A 275 7.41 1.12 19.30
CA LEU A 275 7.89 1.89 18.16
C LEU A 275 6.70 2.36 17.33
N LEU A 276 6.59 3.66 17.10
CA LEU A 276 5.59 4.29 16.24
C LEU A 276 6.28 4.93 15.03
N CYS A 277 5.95 4.51 13.84
CA CYS A 277 6.61 4.99 12.63
C CYS A 277 6.16 6.39 12.25
N LYS A 278 7.10 7.34 12.18
CA LYS A 278 6.80 8.70 11.73
C LYS A 278 6.87 8.87 10.20
N ILE A 279 7.58 7.98 9.50
CA ILE A 279 7.66 8.02 8.03
C ILE A 279 6.49 7.28 7.40
N ASN A 280 5.89 7.90 6.38
CA ASN A 280 4.70 7.37 5.68
C ASN A 280 3.61 6.92 6.67
N PRO A 281 3.08 7.84 7.50
CA PRO A 281 2.14 7.49 8.57
C PRO A 281 0.83 6.87 8.07
N HIS A 282 0.52 7.00 6.78
CA HIS A 282 -0.62 6.31 6.16
C HIS A 282 -0.51 4.78 6.19
N LEU A 283 0.72 4.23 6.27
CA LEU A 283 0.96 2.79 6.42
C LEU A 283 0.72 2.28 7.86
N ASN A 284 0.56 3.19 8.81
CA ASN A 284 0.10 2.91 10.17
C ASN A 284 0.91 1.82 10.90
N ARG A 285 2.25 1.94 10.89
CA ARG A 285 3.16 0.94 11.44
C ARG A 285 3.50 1.23 12.90
N SER A 286 3.32 0.24 13.77
CA SER A 286 3.77 0.26 15.16
C SER A 286 4.26 -1.12 15.59
N TRP A 287 5.37 -1.19 16.33
CA TRP A 287 6.06 -2.41 16.69
C TRP A 287 6.42 -2.44 18.17
N VAL A 288 6.21 -3.57 18.84
CA VAL A 288 6.67 -3.78 20.22
C VAL A 288 8.03 -4.45 20.17
N VAL A 289 9.01 -3.91 20.87
CA VAL A 289 10.36 -4.49 20.99
C VAL A 289 10.29 -5.77 21.80
N SER A 290 10.60 -6.90 21.15
CA SER A 290 10.56 -8.23 21.78
C SER A 290 11.87 -8.61 22.45
N HIS A 291 13.01 -8.09 21.96
CA HIS A 291 14.36 -8.41 22.40
C HIS A 291 14.60 -9.93 22.33
N TYR A 292 14.70 -10.44 21.11
CA TYR A 292 14.79 -11.88 20.84
C TYR A 292 16.10 -12.50 21.33
N ARG A 293 17.20 -11.72 21.30
CA ARG A 293 18.52 -12.14 21.77
C ARG A 293 18.99 -11.24 22.92
N PRO A 294 18.73 -11.65 24.18
CA PRO A 294 19.04 -10.85 25.37
C PRO A 294 20.50 -10.43 25.52
N GLU A 295 21.42 -11.12 24.86
CA GLU A 295 22.85 -10.83 24.85
C GLU A 295 23.23 -9.66 23.93
N LEU A 296 22.36 -9.31 22.98
CA LEU A 296 22.59 -8.24 22.02
C LEU A 296 22.02 -6.91 22.51
N LYS A 297 22.62 -5.81 22.06
CA LYS A 297 21.97 -4.49 22.22
C LYS A 297 20.85 -4.36 21.22
N CYS A 298 19.66 -3.93 21.71
CA CYS A 298 18.54 -3.55 20.86
C CYS A 298 18.66 -2.10 20.43
N ILE A 299 18.58 -1.88 19.13
CA ILE A 299 18.59 -0.53 18.53
C ILE A 299 17.49 -0.39 17.51
N ALA A 300 17.02 0.84 17.31
CA ALA A 300 15.95 1.16 16.37
C ALA A 300 16.31 2.31 15.43
N SER A 301 15.75 2.28 14.22
CA SER A 301 15.89 3.38 13.26
C SER A 301 15.39 4.70 13.87
N SER A 302 16.06 5.80 13.53
CA SER A 302 15.62 7.14 13.92
C SER A 302 14.24 7.55 13.34
N GLU A 303 13.69 6.75 12.42
CA GLU A 303 12.33 6.96 11.88
C GLU A 303 11.22 6.46 12.81
N TRP A 304 11.57 5.78 13.91
CA TRP A 304 10.64 5.43 14.97
C TRP A 304 10.57 6.54 16.04
N LEU A 305 9.37 6.83 16.50
CA LEU A 305 9.12 7.45 17.80
C LEU A 305 8.98 6.32 18.81
N ILE A 306 9.67 6.42 19.92
CA ILE A 306 9.69 5.37 20.94
C ILE A 306 8.79 5.80 22.08
N PHE A 307 7.91 4.90 22.53
CA PHE A 307 7.03 5.10 23.67
C PHE A 307 7.23 3.99 24.67
N ALA A 308 7.39 4.37 25.93
CA ALA A 308 7.46 3.48 27.07
C ALA A 308 6.69 4.08 28.25
N ASN A 309 5.87 3.28 28.94
CA ASN A 309 5.19 3.70 30.15
C ASN A 309 4.78 2.47 30.98
N GLU A 310 5.12 2.45 32.25
CA GLU A 310 4.83 1.31 33.16
C GLU A 310 3.34 1.11 33.43
N ALA A 311 2.51 2.15 33.28
CA ALA A 311 1.05 2.06 33.43
C ALA A 311 0.32 1.63 32.16
N VAL A 312 1.04 1.50 31.03
CA VAL A 312 0.46 1.18 29.72
C VAL A 312 1.11 -0.07 29.18
N LEU A 313 0.30 -1.12 28.98
CA LEU A 313 0.80 -2.35 28.39
C LEU A 313 1.31 -2.09 26.97
N PRO A 314 2.49 -2.59 26.59
CA PRO A 314 3.05 -2.38 25.25
C PRO A 314 2.09 -2.75 24.11
N ASP A 315 1.43 -3.91 24.21
CA ASP A 315 0.45 -4.33 23.22
C ASP A 315 -0.77 -3.40 23.16
N PHE A 316 -1.25 -2.90 24.32
CA PHE A 316 -2.33 -1.92 24.33
C PHE A 316 -1.90 -0.62 23.64
N ALA A 317 -0.72 -0.09 23.98
CA ALA A 317 -0.18 1.10 23.33
C ALA A 317 -0.05 0.91 21.82
N ARG A 318 0.49 -0.23 21.40
CA ARG A 318 0.57 -0.58 19.97
C ARG A 318 -0.81 -0.57 19.29
N LEU A 319 -1.80 -1.23 19.88
CA LEU A 319 -3.17 -1.26 19.34
C LEU A 319 -3.78 0.15 19.29
N PHE A 320 -3.54 0.98 20.31
CA PHE A 320 -3.98 2.37 20.33
C PHE A 320 -3.34 3.17 19.18
N PHE A 321 -2.03 3.05 18.98
CA PHE A 321 -1.30 3.78 17.93
C PHE A 321 -1.68 3.37 16.51
N ILE A 322 -2.09 2.12 16.28
CA ILE A 322 -2.58 1.68 14.98
C ILE A 322 -4.08 1.89 14.78
N SER A 323 -4.78 2.45 15.76
CA SER A 323 -6.21 2.73 15.63
C SER A 323 -6.50 3.76 14.53
N PRO A 324 -7.69 3.72 13.91
CA PRO A 324 -8.07 4.68 12.88
C PRO A 324 -7.94 6.13 13.34
N GLN A 325 -8.38 6.41 14.55
CA GLN A 325 -8.38 7.77 15.13
C GLN A 325 -6.96 8.30 15.36
N PHE A 326 -6.06 7.47 15.89
CA PHE A 326 -4.67 7.89 16.08
C PHE A 326 -3.94 8.05 14.74
N LYS A 327 -4.28 7.21 13.76
CA LYS A 327 -3.79 7.36 12.37
C LYS A 327 -4.20 8.71 11.77
N GLU A 328 -5.44 9.15 11.97
CA GLU A 328 -5.91 10.46 11.52
C GLU A 328 -5.08 11.60 12.15
N LEU A 329 -4.79 11.52 13.44
CA LEU A 329 -3.89 12.48 14.10
C LEU A 329 -2.50 12.49 13.47
N MET A 330 -1.93 11.31 13.21
CA MET A 330 -0.62 11.19 12.57
C MET A 330 -0.61 11.82 11.18
N LEU A 331 -1.71 11.75 10.43
CA LEU A 331 -1.86 12.32 9.09
C LEU A 331 -2.15 13.83 9.10
N SER A 332 -2.72 14.36 10.17
CA SER A 332 -3.11 15.80 10.28
C SER A 332 -1.91 16.75 10.32
N ASN A 333 -0.74 16.29 10.74
CA ASN A 333 0.47 17.10 10.93
C ASN A 333 1.69 16.50 10.21
N VAL A 334 1.55 16.25 8.93
CA VAL A 334 2.66 15.75 8.09
C VAL A 334 3.46 16.88 7.46
N SER A 335 4.74 16.62 7.23
CA SER A 335 5.62 17.44 6.41
C SER A 335 6.06 16.66 5.17
N GLY A 336 6.26 17.35 4.05
CA GLY A 336 6.62 16.76 2.76
C GLY A 336 5.51 16.97 1.72
N VAL A 337 5.82 17.64 0.63
CA VAL A 337 4.91 17.88 -0.49
C VAL A 337 5.40 17.03 -1.66
N GLY A 338 4.52 16.20 -2.20
CA GLY A 338 4.78 15.42 -3.41
C GLY A 338 5.30 14.01 -3.15
N GLY A 339 4.39 13.10 -2.95
CA GLY A 339 4.42 11.69 -3.36
C GLY A 339 5.39 10.70 -2.73
N SER A 340 6.59 11.07 -2.25
CA SER A 340 7.59 10.05 -1.94
C SER A 340 7.94 9.84 -0.45
N LEU A 341 7.84 10.86 0.40
CA LEU A 341 8.21 10.71 1.82
C LEU A 341 7.44 11.70 2.71
N MET A 342 6.25 11.32 3.17
CA MET A 342 5.54 12.05 4.22
C MET A 342 6.13 11.68 5.58
N ARG A 343 6.26 12.69 6.48
CA ARG A 343 6.70 12.47 7.86
C ARG A 343 5.77 13.18 8.84
N ALA A 344 5.30 12.46 9.84
CA ALA A 344 4.64 13.06 11.01
C ALA A 344 5.69 13.83 11.83
N ARG A 345 5.31 15.02 12.32
CA ARG A 345 6.19 15.86 13.12
C ARG A 345 6.21 15.34 14.56
N ALA A 346 7.36 14.92 15.04
CA ALA A 346 7.53 14.42 16.42
C ALA A 346 7.00 15.39 17.48
N SER A 347 7.23 16.70 17.29
CA SER A 347 6.72 17.74 18.21
C SER A 347 5.18 17.82 18.25
N ALA A 348 4.50 17.50 17.14
CA ALA A 348 3.05 17.42 17.12
C ALA A 348 2.55 16.16 17.83
N VAL A 349 3.23 15.02 17.60
CA VAL A 349 2.86 13.74 18.24
C VAL A 349 2.92 13.81 19.75
N ASN A 350 3.85 14.57 20.32
CA ASN A 350 3.93 14.76 21.77
C ASN A 350 2.64 15.35 22.39
N ASN A 351 1.85 16.06 21.59
CA ASN A 351 0.57 16.65 22.02
C ASN A 351 -0.66 15.79 21.70
N TYR A 352 -0.46 14.58 21.18
CA TYR A 352 -1.59 13.70 20.85
C TYR A 352 -2.12 13.00 22.11
N PRO A 353 -3.45 12.99 22.29
CA PRO A 353 -4.07 12.35 23.43
C PRO A 353 -3.99 10.82 23.33
N ILE A 354 -3.70 10.19 24.45
CA ILE A 354 -3.76 8.74 24.62
C ILE A 354 -4.76 8.45 25.75
N TRP A 355 -5.73 7.62 25.47
CA TRP A 355 -6.72 7.17 26.43
C TRP A 355 -6.27 5.88 27.08
N ILE A 356 -6.18 5.89 28.38
CA ILE A 356 -5.58 4.81 29.18
C ILE A 356 -6.64 4.20 30.07
N PRO A 357 -7.03 2.93 29.85
CA PRO A 357 -7.91 2.16 30.74
C PRO A 357 -7.17 1.67 31.99
N PRO A 358 -7.92 1.21 33.02
CA PRO A 358 -7.37 0.40 34.11
C PRO A 358 -6.52 -0.76 33.58
N ILE A 359 -5.42 -1.07 34.25
CA ILE A 359 -4.42 -2.05 33.74
C ILE A 359 -5.02 -3.44 33.46
N ASN A 360 -6.01 -3.89 34.22
CA ASN A 360 -6.67 -5.17 33.97
C ASN A 360 -7.63 -5.09 32.78
N GLU A 361 -8.24 -3.94 32.53
CA GLU A 361 -9.03 -3.71 31.32
C GLU A 361 -8.16 -3.68 30.08
N GLN A 362 -6.94 -3.08 30.12
CA GLN A 362 -5.98 -3.17 29.02
C GLN A 362 -5.68 -4.63 28.65
N LYS A 363 -5.46 -5.51 29.64
CA LYS A 363 -5.23 -6.95 29.41
C LYS A 363 -6.41 -7.62 28.70
N ARG A 364 -7.65 -7.29 29.14
CA ARG A 364 -8.86 -7.84 28.50
C ARG A 364 -9.03 -7.33 27.08
N ILE A 365 -8.78 -6.05 26.85
CA ILE A 365 -8.83 -5.42 25.52
C ILE A 365 -7.85 -6.11 24.59
N VAL A 366 -6.58 -6.19 24.97
CA VAL A 366 -5.52 -6.83 24.16
C VAL A 366 -5.92 -8.26 23.79
N LYS A 367 -6.32 -9.05 24.80
CA LYS A 367 -6.76 -10.43 24.56
C LYS A 367 -7.94 -10.53 23.60
N ALA A 368 -8.95 -9.69 23.79
CA ALA A 368 -10.16 -9.70 22.96
C ALA A 368 -9.85 -9.28 21.50
N VAL A 369 -9.01 -8.26 21.31
CA VAL A 369 -8.61 -7.80 19.96
C VAL A 369 -7.89 -8.92 19.21
N TYR A 370 -6.88 -9.55 19.82
CA TYR A 370 -6.14 -10.63 19.15
C TYR A 370 -7.04 -11.83 18.86
N GLN A 371 -7.91 -12.25 19.79
CA GLN A 371 -8.86 -13.33 19.53
C GLN A 371 -9.82 -13.03 18.36
N LEU A 372 -10.30 -11.80 18.26
CA LEU A 372 -11.16 -11.40 17.15
C LEU A 372 -10.37 -11.29 15.83
N TYR A 373 -9.13 -10.84 15.86
CA TYR A 373 -8.27 -10.80 14.68
C TYR A 373 -7.98 -12.21 14.16
N ASP A 374 -7.60 -13.12 15.05
CA ASP A 374 -7.37 -14.55 14.69
C ASP A 374 -8.62 -15.18 14.10
N ALA A 375 -9.81 -14.88 14.66
CA ALA A 375 -11.07 -15.38 14.12
C ALA A 375 -11.38 -14.83 12.72
N VAL A 376 -11.15 -13.53 12.50
CA VAL A 376 -11.34 -12.89 11.19
C VAL A 376 -10.35 -13.43 10.16
N ASP A 377 -9.08 -13.61 10.54
CA ASP A 377 -8.04 -14.17 9.65
C ASP A 377 -8.30 -15.65 9.32
N SER A 378 -8.81 -16.42 10.30
CA SER A 378 -9.20 -17.81 10.07
C SER A 378 -10.40 -17.94 9.11
N LEU A 379 -11.36 -17.02 9.17
CA LEU A 379 -12.46 -16.96 8.21
C LEU A 379 -11.95 -16.65 6.80
N ALA A 380 -11.01 -15.71 6.67
CA ALA A 380 -10.37 -15.39 5.40
C ALA A 380 -9.65 -16.60 4.79
N SER A 381 -8.81 -17.27 5.58
CA SER A 381 -8.04 -18.45 5.13
C SER A 381 -8.89 -19.67 4.75
N ASN A 382 -10.14 -19.75 5.20
CA ASN A 382 -11.06 -20.82 4.82
C ASN A 382 -11.84 -20.52 3.53
N LEU A 383 -11.71 -19.31 2.99
CA LEU A 383 -12.37 -18.88 1.77
C LEU A 383 -11.40 -18.83 0.56
N ASP A 384 -10.09 -18.91 0.81
CA ASP A 384 -9.03 -19.12 -0.18
C ASP A 384 -8.88 -20.63 -0.50
#